data_17c7c8e0cc038f259b768d7714f9806f
#
_entry.id   17c7c8e0cc038f259b768d7714f9806f
#
_cell.length_a   1.000
_cell.length_b   1.000
_cell.length_c   1.000
_cell.angle_alpha   90.00
_cell.angle_beta   90.00
_cell.angle_gamma   90.00
#
_symmetry.space_group_name_H-M   'P 1'
#
loop_
_entity.id
_entity.type
_entity.pdbx_description
1 polymer ?
#
loop_
_entity_poly.entity_id
_entity_poly.type
_entity_poly.pdbx_seq_one_letter_code
_entity_poly.pdbx_strand_id
1 'polypeptide(L)'
;MTLSDEIIDKMVEAAREKSNEIGIDISFAVYDEYGYQKYFRRFGNALLFSTTLVPAKAYTAAMMEMPTHVLAKLSAQGAPLQDVHVLDSKMTLVSGGYPLYIDGKIAGGIGVGGGKGSEDDEIAKYVLEVFSKLISE
;
A
#
# COMPACT_ATOMS: atom_id res chain seq x y z
N MET A 1 -8.30 14.42 -12.26
CA MET A 1 -8.24 14.38 -10.79
C MET A 1 -6.93 13.75 -10.37
N THR A 2 -6.31 14.28 -9.37
CA THR A 2 -5.06 13.76 -8.81
C THR A 2 -5.28 13.34 -7.37
N LEU A 3 -4.28 12.67 -6.81
CA LEU A 3 -4.29 12.25 -5.40
C LEU A 3 -4.01 13.47 -4.52
N SER A 4 -5.08 14.11 -4.03
CA SER A 4 -4.98 15.32 -3.22
C SER A 4 -4.63 15.01 -1.76
N ASP A 5 -4.13 16.02 -1.03
CA ASP A 5 -3.86 15.90 0.39
C ASP A 5 -5.13 15.55 1.18
N GLU A 6 -6.29 16.11 0.79
CA GLU A 6 -7.58 15.78 1.40
C GLU A 6 -7.92 14.29 1.27
N ILE A 7 -7.74 13.74 0.07
CA ILE A 7 -7.99 12.31 -0.17
C ILE A 7 -7.03 11.47 0.67
N ILE A 8 -5.76 11.86 0.73
CA ILE A 8 -4.77 11.15 1.53
C ILE A 8 -5.17 11.18 3.01
N ASP A 9 -5.56 12.34 3.54
CA ASP A 9 -5.98 12.47 4.94
C ASP A 9 -7.15 11.54 5.27
N LYS A 10 -8.11 11.41 4.36
CA LYS A 10 -9.25 10.50 4.54
C LYS A 10 -8.83 9.03 4.52
N MET A 11 -7.87 8.67 3.67
CA MET A 11 -7.31 7.32 3.67
C MET A 11 -6.57 7.01 4.96
N VAL A 12 -5.83 7.98 5.50
CA VAL A 12 -5.12 7.85 6.79
C VAL A 12 -6.10 7.60 7.93
N GLU A 13 -7.19 8.37 7.98
CA GLU A 13 -8.26 8.17 8.97
C GLU A 13 -8.84 6.76 8.87
N ALA A 14 -9.11 6.29 7.65
CA ALA A 14 -9.65 4.96 7.40
C ALA A 14 -8.69 3.87 7.88
N ALA A 15 -7.41 4.01 7.58
CA ALA A 15 -6.39 3.04 8.00
C ALA A 15 -6.33 2.95 9.53
N ARG A 16 -6.33 4.10 10.21
CA ARG A 16 -6.27 4.12 11.67
C ARG A 16 -7.55 3.58 12.30
N GLU A 17 -8.70 3.94 11.76
CA GLU A 17 -9.99 3.44 12.22
C GLU A 17 -10.05 1.92 12.16
N LYS A 18 -9.68 1.35 11.02
CA LYS A 18 -9.73 -0.10 10.84
C LYS A 18 -8.71 -0.84 11.70
N SER A 19 -7.49 -0.31 11.83
CA SER A 19 -6.47 -0.90 12.70
C SER A 19 -6.89 -0.89 14.17
N ASN A 20 -7.55 0.18 14.62
CA ASN A 20 -8.09 0.26 15.98
C ASN A 20 -9.22 -0.75 16.19
N GLU A 21 -10.09 -0.92 15.20
CA GLU A 21 -11.19 -1.90 15.25
C GLU A 21 -10.64 -3.32 15.39
N ILE A 22 -9.60 -3.66 14.65
CA ILE A 22 -8.93 -4.96 14.71
C ILE A 22 -8.10 -5.10 15.98
N GLY A 23 -7.62 -3.99 16.54
CA GLY A 23 -6.83 -3.96 17.77
C GLY A 23 -5.34 -4.12 17.55
N ILE A 24 -4.81 -3.65 16.42
CA ILE A 24 -3.37 -3.70 16.13
C ILE A 24 -2.85 -2.30 15.77
N ASP A 25 -1.55 -2.13 15.99
CA ASP A 25 -0.85 -0.95 15.49
C ASP A 25 -0.21 -1.28 14.15
N ILE A 26 -0.26 -0.32 13.23
CA ILE A 26 0.28 -0.47 11.88
C ILE A 26 1.14 0.72 11.50
N SER A 27 1.95 0.54 10.46
CA SER A 27 2.46 1.64 9.66
C SER A 27 1.64 1.74 8.38
N PHE A 28 1.47 2.95 7.88
CA PHE A 28 0.70 3.24 6.67
C PHE A 28 1.47 4.23 5.80
N ALA A 29 1.52 3.96 4.50
CA ALA A 29 2.19 4.81 3.54
C ALA A 29 1.32 5.06 2.31
N VAL A 30 1.48 6.24 1.73
CA VAL A 30 0.89 6.59 0.43
C VAL A 30 2.01 7.15 -0.45
N TYR A 31 2.13 6.60 -1.65
CA TYR A 31 3.08 7.05 -2.67
C TYR A 31 2.31 7.55 -3.89
N ASP A 32 2.89 8.50 -4.62
CA ASP A 32 2.28 9.00 -5.84
C ASP A 32 2.60 8.11 -7.05
N GLU A 33 2.08 8.47 -8.22
CA GLU A 33 2.28 7.72 -9.46
C GLU A 33 3.73 7.71 -9.96
N TYR A 34 4.58 8.57 -9.42
CA TYR A 34 6.00 8.63 -9.79
C TYR A 34 6.91 7.87 -8.83
N GLY A 35 6.32 7.23 -7.81
CA GLY A 35 7.08 6.48 -6.82
C GLY A 35 7.66 7.32 -5.70
N TYR A 36 7.12 8.53 -5.49
CA TYR A 36 7.54 9.39 -4.39
C TYR A 36 6.58 9.31 -3.21
N GLN A 37 7.14 9.35 -2.00
CA GLN A 37 6.36 9.30 -0.77
C GLN A 37 5.54 10.58 -0.58
N LYS A 38 4.22 10.41 -0.39
CA LYS A 38 3.31 11.50 -0.05
C LYS A 38 2.97 11.49 1.43
N TYR A 39 2.95 10.31 2.04
CA TYR A 39 2.62 10.14 3.46
C TYR A 39 3.25 8.88 4.00
N PHE A 40 3.73 8.95 5.24
CA PHE A 40 4.12 7.77 6.01
C PHE A 40 3.92 8.05 7.49
N ARG A 41 3.36 7.07 8.20
CA ARG A 41 3.33 7.12 9.65
C ARG A 41 3.39 5.71 10.24
N ARG A 42 4.22 5.56 11.28
CA ARG A 42 4.21 4.40 12.16
C ARG A 42 3.26 4.74 13.33
N PHE A 43 2.11 4.10 13.40
CA PHE A 43 1.14 4.33 14.48
C PHE A 43 1.53 3.53 15.71
N GLY A 44 1.42 4.18 16.88
CA GLY A 44 1.65 3.54 18.17
C GLY A 44 2.99 2.80 18.22
N ASN A 45 2.94 1.52 18.55
CA ASN A 45 4.11 0.65 18.67
C ASN A 45 4.18 -0.40 17.57
N ALA A 46 3.74 -0.06 16.35
CA ALA A 46 3.83 -0.96 15.21
C ALA A 46 5.26 -1.53 15.09
N LEU A 47 5.36 -2.77 14.61
CA LEU A 47 6.65 -3.45 14.43
C LEU A 47 7.64 -2.50 13.73
N LEU A 48 8.82 -2.32 14.33
CA LEU A 48 9.78 -1.34 13.84
C LEU A 48 10.14 -1.56 12.37
N PHE A 49 10.28 -2.83 11.93
CA PHE A 49 10.61 -3.13 10.53
C PHE A 49 9.56 -2.64 9.55
N SER A 50 8.33 -2.38 10.01
CA SER A 50 7.27 -1.82 9.14
C SER A 50 7.64 -0.44 8.58
N THR A 51 8.57 0.27 9.23
CA THR A 51 9.08 1.56 8.73
C THR A 51 9.90 1.41 7.44
N THR A 52 10.47 0.23 7.21
CA THR A 52 11.16 -0.10 5.96
C THR A 52 10.21 -0.80 4.99
N LEU A 53 9.44 -1.75 5.49
CA LEU A 53 8.59 -2.61 4.66
C LEU A 53 7.40 -1.88 4.04
N VAL A 54 6.74 -1.02 4.80
CA VAL A 54 5.49 -0.38 4.35
C VAL A 54 5.73 0.64 3.24
N PRO A 55 6.74 1.51 3.30
CA PRO A 55 7.10 2.33 2.15
C PRO A 55 7.39 1.50 0.89
N ALA A 56 8.09 0.38 1.05
CA ALA A 56 8.40 -0.53 -0.07
C ALA A 56 7.12 -1.11 -0.69
N LYS A 57 6.13 -1.47 0.13
CA LYS A 57 4.83 -1.97 -0.35
C LYS A 57 4.11 -0.93 -1.21
N ALA A 58 4.02 0.31 -0.72
CA ALA A 58 3.36 1.39 -1.44
C ALA A 58 4.09 1.71 -2.75
N TYR A 59 5.42 1.79 -2.69
CA TYR A 59 6.26 2.03 -3.86
C TYR A 59 6.05 0.95 -4.93
N THR A 60 6.15 -0.31 -4.53
CA THR A 60 6.03 -1.45 -5.45
C THR A 60 4.67 -1.46 -6.14
N ALA A 61 3.59 -1.27 -5.39
CA ALA A 61 2.24 -1.27 -5.94
C ALA A 61 2.03 -0.13 -6.94
N ALA A 62 2.56 1.06 -6.65
CA ALA A 62 2.47 2.20 -7.55
C ALA A 62 3.27 1.96 -8.85
N MET A 63 4.50 1.47 -8.73
CA MET A 63 5.41 1.29 -9.88
C MET A 63 4.99 0.13 -10.75
N MET A 64 4.55 -0.96 -10.18
CA MET A 64 4.16 -2.16 -10.93
C MET A 64 2.68 -2.18 -11.31
N GLU A 65 1.90 -1.22 -10.80
CA GLU A 65 0.47 -1.07 -11.09
C GLU A 65 -0.32 -2.34 -10.79
N MET A 66 0.03 -2.99 -9.68
CA MET A 66 -0.63 -4.21 -9.21
C MET A 66 -0.41 -4.40 -7.71
N PRO A 67 -1.29 -5.15 -7.03
CA PRO A 67 -1.05 -5.52 -5.64
C PRO A 67 0.25 -6.30 -5.47
N THR A 68 0.94 -6.08 -4.35
CA THR A 68 2.23 -6.74 -4.11
C THR A 68 2.11 -8.27 -4.07
N HIS A 69 0.98 -8.82 -3.59
CA HIS A 69 0.78 -10.27 -3.59
C HIS A 69 0.60 -10.83 -5.02
N VAL A 70 0.13 -10.04 -5.97
CA VAL A 70 0.05 -10.43 -7.37
C VAL A 70 1.45 -10.46 -7.97
N LEU A 71 2.26 -9.44 -7.69
CA LEU A 71 3.65 -9.40 -8.15
C LEU A 71 4.44 -10.60 -7.59
N ALA A 72 4.19 -10.98 -6.34
CA ALA A 72 4.84 -12.14 -5.73
C ALA A 72 4.64 -13.41 -6.57
N LYS A 73 3.44 -13.62 -7.08
CA LYS A 73 3.13 -14.76 -7.95
C LYS A 73 3.82 -14.66 -9.30
N LEU A 74 3.84 -13.47 -9.90
CA LEU A 74 4.45 -13.25 -11.21
C LEU A 74 5.97 -13.30 -11.18
N SER A 75 6.58 -13.04 -10.03
CA SER A 75 8.04 -13.05 -9.85
C SER A 75 8.59 -14.36 -9.28
N ALA A 76 7.73 -15.33 -9.02
CA ALA A 76 8.12 -16.64 -8.52
C ALA A 76 8.94 -17.41 -9.57
N GLN A 77 9.64 -18.45 -9.12
CA GLN A 77 10.45 -19.29 -9.99
C GLN A 77 9.57 -19.88 -11.10
N GLY A 78 9.98 -19.69 -12.36
CA GLY A 78 9.27 -20.16 -13.53
C GLY A 78 8.15 -19.26 -14.01
N ALA A 79 7.84 -18.18 -13.30
CA ALA A 79 6.81 -17.21 -13.68
C ALA A 79 7.37 -16.16 -14.66
N PRO A 80 6.49 -15.43 -15.39
CA PRO A 80 6.93 -14.47 -16.43
C PRO A 80 7.88 -13.37 -15.96
N LEU A 81 7.75 -12.93 -14.72
CA LEU A 81 8.60 -11.87 -14.15
C LEU A 81 9.51 -12.40 -13.04
N GLN A 82 10.01 -13.63 -13.22
CA GLN A 82 10.89 -14.26 -12.23
C GLN A 82 11.98 -13.27 -11.76
N ASP A 83 12.09 -13.10 -10.45
CA ASP A 83 13.11 -12.27 -9.78
C ASP A 83 13.13 -10.79 -10.20
N VAL A 84 12.02 -10.27 -10.77
CA VAL A 84 11.98 -8.86 -11.23
C VAL A 84 12.31 -7.87 -10.13
N HIS A 85 11.98 -8.18 -8.88
CA HIS A 85 12.22 -7.31 -7.73
C HIS A 85 13.71 -7.08 -7.45
N VAL A 86 14.60 -7.93 -7.97
CA VAL A 86 16.04 -7.77 -7.82
C VAL A 86 16.57 -6.53 -8.57
N LEU A 87 15.82 -6.06 -9.57
CA LEU A 87 16.19 -4.88 -10.35
C LEU A 87 16.08 -3.57 -9.57
N ASP A 88 15.32 -3.55 -8.49
CA ASP A 88 15.09 -2.34 -7.72
C ASP A 88 15.02 -2.67 -6.23
N SER A 89 16.01 -2.19 -5.48
CA SER A 89 16.13 -2.46 -4.04
C SER A 89 14.98 -1.90 -3.20
N LYS A 90 14.17 -0.98 -3.76
CA LYS A 90 13.01 -0.42 -3.08
C LYS A 90 11.77 -1.29 -3.19
N MET A 91 11.80 -2.34 -4.02
CA MET A 91 10.65 -3.23 -4.23
C MET A 91 10.55 -4.28 -3.15
N THR A 92 9.32 -4.74 -2.89
CA THR A 92 9.03 -5.88 -2.02
C THR A 92 7.94 -6.76 -2.63
N LEU A 93 7.96 -8.04 -2.29
CA LEU A 93 6.93 -9.01 -2.68
C LEU A 93 5.96 -9.31 -1.53
N VAL A 94 6.13 -8.68 -0.38
CA VAL A 94 5.29 -8.91 0.79
C VAL A 94 3.91 -8.28 0.59
N SER A 95 2.86 -9.02 0.90
CA SER A 95 1.47 -8.56 0.73
C SER A 95 1.17 -7.32 1.59
N GLY A 96 0.17 -6.54 1.17
CA GLY A 96 -0.27 -5.32 1.86
C GLY A 96 -0.04 -4.04 1.08
N GLY A 97 0.48 -4.13 -0.14
CA GLY A 97 0.58 -3.01 -1.06
C GLY A 97 -0.48 -3.09 -2.14
N TYR A 98 -1.11 -1.96 -2.45
CA TYR A 98 -2.18 -1.88 -3.46
C TYR A 98 -2.04 -0.61 -4.29
N PRO A 99 -2.26 -0.69 -5.61
CA PRO A 99 -2.25 0.50 -6.46
C PRO A 99 -3.53 1.31 -6.27
N LEU A 100 -3.43 2.60 -6.53
CA LEU A 100 -4.56 3.52 -6.55
C LEU A 100 -4.79 3.97 -7.98
N TYR A 101 -6.03 3.86 -8.46
CA TYR A 101 -6.41 4.31 -9.80
C TYR A 101 -7.45 5.41 -9.72
N ILE A 102 -7.29 6.44 -10.56
CA ILE A 102 -8.28 7.48 -10.75
C ILE A 102 -8.55 7.57 -12.25
N ASP A 103 -9.82 7.41 -12.63
CA ASP A 103 -10.23 7.42 -14.04
C ASP A 103 -9.44 6.41 -14.90
N GLY A 104 -9.15 5.25 -14.33
CA GLY A 104 -8.43 4.16 -15.01
C GLY A 104 -6.92 4.36 -15.14
N LYS A 105 -6.37 5.44 -14.58
CA LYS A 105 -4.93 5.72 -14.60
C LYS A 105 -4.33 5.56 -13.23
N ILE A 106 -3.08 5.11 -13.19
CA ILE A 106 -2.37 5.00 -11.92
C ILE A 106 -2.23 6.39 -11.26
N ALA A 107 -2.62 6.47 -10.00
CA ALA A 107 -2.53 7.70 -9.21
C ALA A 107 -1.55 7.55 -8.05
N GLY A 108 -1.18 6.32 -7.70
CA GLY A 108 -0.26 6.07 -6.61
C GLY A 108 -0.40 4.66 -6.07
N GLY A 109 0.07 4.47 -4.87
CA GLY A 109 -0.04 3.20 -4.15
C GLY A 109 -0.11 3.41 -2.66
N ILE A 110 -0.69 2.44 -1.98
CA ILE A 110 -0.70 2.40 -0.51
C ILE A 110 0.03 1.16 -0.01
N GLY A 111 0.56 1.26 1.21
CA GLY A 111 1.15 0.13 1.91
C GLY A 111 0.65 0.09 3.34
N VAL A 112 0.35 -1.12 3.81
CA VAL A 112 -0.06 -1.38 5.19
C VAL A 112 0.81 -2.51 5.72
N GLY A 113 1.33 -2.36 6.93
CA GLY A 113 2.11 -3.40 7.58
C GLY A 113 2.17 -3.23 9.08
N GLY A 114 2.60 -4.28 9.77
CA GLY A 114 2.70 -4.30 11.23
C GLY A 114 1.86 -5.39 11.87
N GLY A 115 0.84 -5.89 11.16
CA GLY A 115 0.04 -7.03 11.59
C GLY A 115 0.43 -8.29 10.83
N LYS A 116 -0.41 -9.30 10.92
CA LYS A 116 -0.32 -10.49 10.07
C LYS A 116 -0.73 -10.12 8.65
N GLY A 117 -0.31 -10.90 7.65
CA GLY A 117 -0.65 -10.64 6.25
C GLY A 117 -2.15 -10.45 6.01
N SER A 118 -2.99 -11.28 6.64
CA SER A 118 -4.44 -11.17 6.52
C SER A 118 -4.99 -9.90 7.15
N GLU A 119 -4.41 -9.44 8.24
CA GLU A 119 -4.79 -8.19 8.91
C GLU A 119 -4.40 -6.98 8.08
N ASP A 120 -3.17 -6.98 7.56
CA ASP A 120 -2.67 -5.91 6.69
C ASP A 120 -3.56 -5.78 5.45
N ASP A 121 -3.93 -6.91 4.84
CA ASP A 121 -4.81 -6.95 3.67
C ASP A 121 -6.21 -6.42 3.99
N GLU A 122 -6.78 -6.82 5.12
CA GLU A 122 -8.11 -6.36 5.53
C GLU A 122 -8.13 -4.84 5.69
N ILE A 123 -7.12 -4.27 6.32
CA ILE A 123 -6.99 -2.82 6.50
C ILE A 123 -6.82 -2.13 5.14
N ALA A 124 -5.94 -2.65 4.30
CA ALA A 124 -5.70 -2.08 2.98
C ALA A 124 -6.97 -2.06 2.12
N LYS A 125 -7.74 -3.16 2.12
CA LYS A 125 -9.00 -3.24 1.38
C LYS A 125 -10.03 -2.26 1.88
N TYR A 126 -10.12 -2.05 3.19
CA TYR A 126 -11.01 -1.04 3.75
C TYR A 126 -10.62 0.37 3.28
N VAL A 127 -9.33 0.69 3.30
CA VAL A 127 -8.83 1.97 2.79
C VAL A 127 -9.17 2.15 1.31
N LEU A 128 -9.04 1.10 0.51
CA LEU A 128 -9.40 1.13 -0.92
C LEU A 128 -10.89 1.40 -1.13
N GLU A 129 -11.75 0.82 -0.29
CA GLU A 129 -13.20 1.09 -0.34
C GLU A 129 -13.49 2.57 -0.07
N VAL A 130 -12.87 3.14 0.96
CA VAL A 130 -13.02 4.55 1.30
C VAL A 130 -12.51 5.43 0.15
N PHE A 131 -11.34 5.11 -0.39
CA PHE A 131 -10.76 5.82 -1.53
C PHE A 131 -11.71 5.79 -2.74
N SER A 132 -12.24 4.62 -3.06
CA SER A 132 -13.16 4.44 -4.18
C SER A 132 -14.41 5.33 -4.06
N LYS A 133 -14.96 5.44 -2.85
CA LYS A 133 -16.10 6.31 -2.58
C LYS A 133 -15.73 7.79 -2.73
N LEU A 134 -14.56 8.18 -2.25
CA LEU A 134 -14.10 9.58 -2.32
C LEU A 134 -13.95 10.06 -3.76
N ILE A 135 -13.41 9.23 -4.65
CA ILE A 135 -13.17 9.62 -6.03
C ILE A 135 -14.43 9.55 -6.91
N SER A 136 -15.48 8.89 -6.45
CA SER A 136 -16.75 8.81 -7.16
C SER A 136 -17.73 9.95 -6.81
N GLU A 137 -17.37 10.79 -5.86
CA GLU A 137 -18.18 11.94 -5.44
C GLU A 137 -18.04 13.14 -6.37
#